data_7025d05bcb110ffc6603c49215f9f4b4
#
_entry.id   7025d05bcb110ffc6603c49215f9f4b4
#
_cell.length_a   1.000
_cell.length_b   1.000
_cell.length_c   1.000
_cell.angle_alpha   90.00
_cell.angle_beta   90.00
_cell.angle_gamma   90.00
#
_symmetry.space_group_name_H-M   'P 1'
#
loop_
_entity.id
_entity.type
_entity.pdbx_description
1 polymer ?
#
loop_
_entity_poly.entity_id
_entity_poly.type
_entity_poly.pdbx_seq_one_letter_code
_entity_poly.pdbx_strand_id
1 'polypeptide(L)'
;MVLTEANRFTLTATGHPNIQATHNSTFEVTVESNLTLRGDCIIGVNASHSARQLNALLGTALRHPKSHLITYLSNGIITESIQGYGSTKLSLTSPTSLVWRTSDFVDDRTIAIRCNKAAKDLNRQLIEVLQKPDSTLHVTLVIFHGTT
;
A
#
# COMPACT_ATOMS: atom_id res chain seq x y z
N MET A 1 -18.41 17.64 -5.63
CA MET A 1 -17.24 17.55 -4.73
C MET A 1 -15.97 17.80 -5.53
N VAL A 2 -15.09 18.60 -5.00
CA VAL A 2 -13.77 18.83 -5.59
C VAL A 2 -12.73 18.12 -4.72
N LEU A 3 -11.79 17.42 -5.34
CA LEU A 3 -10.67 16.79 -4.66
C LEU A 3 -9.43 17.68 -4.80
N THR A 4 -8.79 17.95 -3.68
CA THR A 4 -7.56 18.74 -3.64
C THR A 4 -6.43 17.87 -3.09
N GLU A 5 -5.30 17.85 -3.76
CA GLU A 5 -4.14 17.08 -3.28
C GLU A 5 -3.65 17.69 -1.95
N ALA A 6 -3.64 16.86 -0.91
CA ALA A 6 -3.23 17.27 0.43
C ALA A 6 -1.80 16.85 0.75
N ASN A 7 -1.35 15.72 0.22
CA ASN A 7 -0.01 15.19 0.49
C ASN A 7 0.39 14.13 -0.54
N ARG A 8 1.70 13.91 -0.65
CA ARG A 8 2.28 12.94 -1.58
C ARG A 8 3.57 12.38 -0.98
N PHE A 9 3.77 11.08 -1.10
CA PHE A 9 4.96 10.44 -0.56
C PHE A 9 5.29 9.17 -1.35
N THR A 10 6.57 8.92 -1.58
CA THR A 10 7.03 7.68 -2.20
C THR A 10 7.92 6.92 -1.25
N LEU A 11 7.60 5.65 -1.04
CA LEU A 11 8.45 4.70 -0.32
C LEU A 11 8.90 3.60 -1.29
N THR A 12 9.91 2.84 -0.90
CA THR A 12 10.44 1.75 -1.71
C THR A 12 10.41 0.43 -0.98
N ALA A 13 10.33 -0.64 -1.75
CA ALA A 13 10.44 -2.02 -1.26
C ALA A 13 11.18 -2.82 -2.33
N THR A 14 11.50 -4.07 -2.02
CA THR A 14 12.16 -4.97 -2.96
C THR A 14 11.32 -6.20 -3.22
N GLY A 15 11.61 -6.91 -4.32
CA GLY A 15 10.99 -8.17 -4.65
C GLY A 15 11.48 -9.31 -3.77
N HIS A 16 10.84 -10.47 -3.93
CA HIS A 16 11.20 -11.70 -3.23
C HIS A 16 10.69 -12.90 -4.03
N PRO A 17 11.45 -14.02 -4.09
CA PRO A 17 11.02 -15.19 -4.87
C PRO A 17 9.69 -15.79 -4.44
N ASN A 18 9.30 -15.62 -3.19
CA ASN A 18 8.05 -16.18 -2.65
C ASN A 18 6.84 -15.27 -2.79
N ILE A 19 6.96 -14.14 -3.49
CA ILE A 19 5.81 -13.27 -3.76
C ILE A 19 4.86 -13.99 -4.69
N GLN A 20 3.60 -14.16 -4.25
CA GLN A 20 2.53 -14.75 -5.06
C GLN A 20 1.47 -13.72 -5.43
N ALA A 21 1.13 -12.82 -4.51
CA ALA A 21 0.12 -11.78 -4.70
C ALA A 21 -1.21 -12.35 -5.19
N THR A 22 -1.74 -13.31 -4.44
CA THR A 22 -2.98 -14.01 -4.79
C THR A 22 -4.13 -13.76 -3.81
N HIS A 23 -3.87 -13.03 -2.72
CA HIS A 23 -4.89 -12.75 -1.71
C HIS A 23 -6.08 -12.00 -2.33
N ASN A 24 -7.30 -12.36 -1.93
CA ASN A 24 -8.51 -11.87 -2.57
C ASN A 24 -9.08 -10.59 -1.98
N SER A 25 -8.54 -10.07 -0.86
CA SER A 25 -9.09 -8.87 -0.21
C SER A 25 -8.07 -7.83 0.20
N THR A 26 -6.76 -8.15 0.24
CA THR A 26 -5.71 -7.22 0.68
C THR A 26 -4.47 -7.32 -0.18
N PHE A 27 -3.61 -6.28 -0.11
CA PHE A 27 -2.19 -6.41 -0.44
C PHE A 27 -1.37 -5.67 0.63
N GLU A 28 -0.10 -6.04 0.74
CA GLU A 28 0.75 -5.59 1.83
C GLU A 28 2.19 -5.43 1.37
N VAL A 29 2.89 -4.43 1.94
CA VAL A 29 4.36 -4.39 1.93
C VAL A 29 4.86 -4.45 3.36
N THR A 30 6.04 -5.03 3.57
CA THR A 30 6.63 -5.21 4.90
C THR A 30 8.08 -4.75 4.93
N VAL A 31 8.49 -4.21 6.08
CA VAL A 31 9.91 -3.86 6.30
C VAL A 31 10.76 -5.10 6.51
N GLU A 32 10.14 -6.23 6.83
CA GLU A 32 10.85 -7.49 7.04
C GLU A 32 11.42 -8.01 5.72
N SER A 33 12.50 -8.80 5.80
CA SER A 33 13.16 -9.40 4.64
C SER A 33 12.65 -10.80 4.32
N ASN A 34 12.04 -11.48 5.30
CA ASN A 34 11.58 -12.86 5.15
C ASN A 34 10.15 -12.89 4.63
N LEU A 35 9.90 -13.84 3.73
CA LEU A 35 8.58 -14.09 3.20
C LEU A 35 8.42 -15.59 2.94
N THR A 36 7.38 -16.21 3.51
CA THR A 36 6.99 -17.57 3.21
C THR A 36 5.86 -17.58 2.19
N LEU A 37 5.57 -18.75 1.62
CA LEU A 37 4.47 -18.89 0.65
C LEU A 37 3.09 -18.64 1.27
N ARG A 38 2.98 -18.61 2.60
CA ARG A 38 1.75 -18.24 3.30
C ARG A 38 1.42 -16.77 3.23
N GLY A 39 2.43 -15.93 2.98
CA GLY A 39 2.23 -14.48 2.87
C GLY A 39 1.73 -14.07 1.49
N ASP A 40 0.60 -14.60 1.06
CA ASP A 40 0.05 -14.43 -0.28
C ASP A 40 -0.49 -13.02 -0.58
N CYS A 41 -0.57 -12.15 0.42
CA CYS A 41 -0.93 -10.74 0.24
C CYS A 41 0.30 -9.83 0.04
N ILE A 42 1.51 -10.28 0.37
CA ILE A 42 2.70 -9.46 0.35
C ILE A 42 3.20 -9.30 -1.08
N ILE A 43 3.45 -8.05 -1.49
CA ILE A 43 3.94 -7.69 -2.81
C ILE A 43 5.33 -7.04 -2.78
N GLY A 44 5.86 -6.75 -1.60
CA GLY A 44 7.21 -6.20 -1.43
C GLY A 44 7.72 -6.42 -0.03
N VAL A 45 9.03 -6.63 0.07
CA VAL A 45 9.75 -6.80 1.33
C VAL A 45 10.80 -5.71 1.46
N ASN A 46 11.48 -5.62 2.60
CA ASN A 46 12.47 -4.60 2.87
C ASN A 46 11.94 -3.18 2.62
N ALA A 47 10.69 -2.92 2.95
CA ALA A 47 10.10 -1.61 2.76
C ALA A 47 10.86 -0.56 3.55
N SER A 48 11.03 0.62 2.97
CA SER A 48 11.74 1.73 3.60
C SER A 48 10.98 2.34 4.78
N HIS A 49 9.66 2.12 4.84
CA HIS A 49 8.78 2.71 5.85
C HIS A 49 7.71 1.71 6.25
N SER A 50 7.34 1.73 7.54
CA SER A 50 6.20 1.01 8.10
C SER A 50 5.02 1.98 8.31
N ALA A 51 3.87 1.46 8.73
CA ALA A 51 2.72 2.30 9.08
C ALA A 51 3.07 3.32 10.17
N ARG A 52 3.82 2.89 11.20
CA ARG A 52 4.25 3.80 12.28
C ARG A 52 5.03 4.99 11.73
N GLN A 53 5.95 4.75 10.80
CA GLN A 53 6.76 5.82 10.22
C GLN A 53 5.93 6.74 9.34
N LEU A 54 4.98 6.18 8.57
CA LEU A 54 4.08 6.98 7.75
C LEU A 54 3.12 7.83 8.59
N ASN A 55 2.79 7.41 9.81
CA ASN A 55 1.93 8.18 10.69
C ASN A 55 2.48 9.60 10.92
N ALA A 56 3.78 9.72 11.16
CA ALA A 56 4.41 11.01 11.37
C ALA A 56 4.36 11.91 10.12
N LEU A 57 4.38 11.32 8.93
CA LEU A 57 4.43 12.04 7.66
C LEU A 57 3.05 12.29 7.06
N LEU A 58 2.14 11.31 7.13
CA LEU A 58 0.89 11.29 6.37
C LEU A 58 -0.35 11.05 7.25
N GLY A 59 -0.17 10.76 8.55
CA GLY A 59 -1.27 10.30 9.40
C GLY A 59 -2.43 11.30 9.45
N THR A 60 -2.15 12.57 9.62
CA THR A 60 -3.20 13.61 9.67
C THR A 60 -3.98 13.66 8.35
N ALA A 61 -3.29 13.60 7.22
CA ALA A 61 -3.93 13.63 5.91
C ALA A 61 -4.77 12.36 5.67
N LEU A 62 -4.26 11.19 6.04
CA LEU A 62 -4.97 9.91 5.86
C LEU A 62 -6.19 9.80 6.76
N ARG A 63 -6.15 10.38 7.98
CA ARG A 63 -7.28 10.35 8.92
C ARG A 63 -8.34 11.42 8.67
N HIS A 64 -8.15 12.26 7.67
CA HIS A 64 -9.19 13.22 7.30
C HIS A 64 -10.46 12.48 6.88
N PRO A 65 -11.67 12.91 7.33
CA PRO A 65 -12.90 12.16 7.04
C PRO A 65 -13.26 12.07 5.56
N LYS A 66 -12.69 12.94 4.73
CA LYS A 66 -12.90 12.94 3.27
C LYS A 66 -11.62 12.64 2.51
N SER A 67 -10.74 11.81 3.07
CA SER A 67 -9.50 11.45 2.41
C SER A 67 -9.74 10.40 1.32
N HIS A 68 -9.19 10.64 0.16
CA HIS A 68 -9.10 9.71 -0.96
C HIS A 68 -7.62 9.41 -1.17
N LEU A 69 -7.30 8.16 -1.45
CA LEU A 69 -5.92 7.75 -1.66
C LEU A 69 -5.81 7.09 -3.03
N ILE A 70 -4.86 7.57 -3.84
CA ILE A 70 -4.40 6.85 -5.02
C ILE A 70 -3.01 6.32 -4.71
N THR A 71 -2.83 5.02 -4.89
CA THR A 71 -1.55 4.36 -4.73
C THR A 71 -1.04 3.95 -6.11
N TYR A 72 0.19 4.35 -6.44
CA TYR A 72 0.87 3.89 -7.65
C TYR A 72 1.95 2.89 -7.24
N LEU A 73 1.93 1.72 -7.88
CA LEU A 73 2.92 0.67 -7.70
C LEU A 73 3.71 0.57 -8.99
N SER A 74 5.03 0.75 -8.94
CA SER A 74 5.85 0.78 -10.15
C SER A 74 7.20 0.12 -9.93
N ASN A 75 7.66 -0.64 -10.94
CA ASN A 75 9.04 -1.13 -11.01
C ASN A 75 9.93 -0.24 -11.89
N GLY A 76 9.43 0.93 -12.32
CA GLY A 76 10.10 1.83 -13.24
C GLY A 76 9.66 1.67 -14.68
N ILE A 77 8.99 0.57 -15.04
CA ILE A 77 8.50 0.28 -16.39
C ILE A 77 6.99 0.07 -16.38
N ILE A 78 6.51 -0.80 -15.48
CA ILE A 78 5.09 -1.12 -15.32
C ILE A 78 4.57 -0.33 -14.12
N THR A 79 3.47 0.39 -14.30
CA THR A 79 2.80 1.13 -13.23
C THR A 79 1.37 0.65 -13.09
N GLU A 80 0.99 0.31 -11.86
CA GLU A 80 -0.37 -0.07 -11.47
C GLU A 80 -0.93 1.02 -10.56
N SER A 81 -2.20 1.37 -10.70
CA SER A 81 -2.84 2.34 -9.81
C SER A 81 -4.00 1.70 -9.05
N ILE A 82 -4.12 2.04 -7.79
CA ILE A 82 -5.18 1.57 -6.90
C ILE A 82 -5.86 2.78 -6.27
N GLN A 83 -7.19 2.82 -6.33
CA GLN A 83 -8.00 3.85 -5.67
C GLN A 83 -8.56 3.29 -4.38
N GLY A 84 -8.49 4.08 -3.32
CA GLY A 84 -9.05 3.73 -2.02
C GLY A 84 -9.30 4.99 -1.19
N TYR A 85 -9.45 4.79 0.11
CA TYR A 85 -9.80 5.86 1.03
C TYR A 85 -8.97 5.75 2.30
N GLY A 86 -8.66 6.89 2.92
CA GLY A 86 -8.23 6.91 4.29
C GLY A 86 -9.41 6.71 5.24
N SER A 87 -9.17 6.86 6.52
CA SER A 87 -10.22 6.74 7.54
C SER A 87 -9.80 7.44 8.80
N THR A 88 -10.77 8.05 9.49
CA THR A 88 -10.54 8.64 10.82
C THR A 88 -10.12 7.58 11.85
N LYS A 89 -10.34 6.30 11.57
CA LYS A 89 -10.05 5.17 12.46
C LYS A 89 -8.64 4.61 12.33
N LEU A 90 -7.84 5.08 11.36
CA LEU A 90 -6.49 4.56 11.15
C LEU A 90 -5.60 4.90 12.34
N SER A 91 -5.02 3.88 12.99
CA SER A 91 -4.04 4.10 14.07
C SER A 91 -2.62 4.27 13.52
N LEU A 92 -2.27 3.57 12.45
CA LEU A 92 -0.94 3.63 11.82
C LEU A 92 0.17 3.40 12.84
N THR A 93 0.09 2.31 13.56
CA THR A 93 1.04 2.00 14.64
C THR A 93 1.90 0.78 14.39
N SER A 94 1.64 0.01 13.33
CA SER A 94 2.46 -1.17 13.02
C SER A 94 3.91 -0.77 12.74
N PRO A 95 4.89 -1.42 13.40
CA PRO A 95 6.29 -1.17 13.15
C PRO A 95 6.84 -1.91 11.92
N THR A 96 6.05 -2.79 11.29
CA THR A 96 6.54 -3.69 10.25
C THR A 96 5.78 -3.62 8.93
N SER A 97 4.52 -3.22 8.92
CA SER A 97 3.64 -3.50 7.78
C SER A 97 2.81 -2.31 7.34
N LEU A 98 2.41 -2.35 6.07
CA LEU A 98 1.45 -1.46 5.43
C LEU A 98 0.46 -2.33 4.68
N VAL A 99 -0.83 -2.22 4.99
CA VAL A 99 -1.89 -3.03 4.37
C VAL A 99 -2.95 -2.15 3.72
N TRP A 100 -3.26 -2.46 2.47
CA TRP A 100 -4.39 -1.91 1.71
C TRP A 100 -5.51 -2.94 1.71
N ARG A 101 -6.74 -2.49 1.97
CA ARG A 101 -7.90 -3.40 2.11
C ARG A 101 -9.03 -3.01 1.17
N THR A 102 -9.67 -4.00 0.57
CA THR A 102 -10.89 -3.78 -0.20
C THR A 102 -12.11 -3.62 0.71
N SER A 103 -12.02 -4.06 1.97
CA SER A 103 -13.07 -3.91 3.00
C SER A 103 -12.91 -2.61 3.79
N ASP A 104 -13.78 -2.42 4.79
CA ASP A 104 -13.71 -1.31 5.76
C ASP A 104 -12.89 -1.67 7.00
N PHE A 105 -12.36 -2.88 7.10
CA PHE A 105 -11.65 -3.32 8.29
C PHE A 105 -10.38 -2.49 8.51
N VAL A 106 -10.14 -2.13 9.78
CA VAL A 106 -8.96 -1.33 10.17
C VAL A 106 -8.27 -2.02 11.34
N ASP A 107 -6.96 -2.25 11.20
CA ASP A 107 -6.08 -2.62 12.29
C ASP A 107 -4.86 -1.69 12.29
N ASP A 108 -3.82 -2.01 13.07
CA ASP A 108 -2.64 -1.17 13.23
C ASP A 108 -1.78 -1.06 11.96
N ARG A 109 -1.99 -1.93 10.98
CA ARG A 109 -1.24 -1.99 9.71
C ARG A 109 -1.96 -1.27 8.58
N THR A 110 -3.26 -1.00 8.72
CA THR A 110 -4.10 -0.51 7.64
C THR A 110 -3.78 0.94 7.29
N ILE A 111 -3.50 1.20 6.00
CA ILE A 111 -3.30 2.56 5.48
C ILE A 111 -4.42 3.00 4.55
N ALA A 112 -5.19 2.05 3.98
CA ALA A 112 -6.27 2.36 3.07
C ALA A 112 -7.37 1.32 3.18
N ILE A 113 -8.60 1.76 3.00
CA ILE A 113 -9.80 0.93 3.00
C ILE A 113 -10.58 1.11 1.71
N ARG A 114 -11.51 0.20 1.47
CA ARG A 114 -12.39 0.23 0.29
C ARG A 114 -11.61 0.43 -1.01
N CYS A 115 -10.43 -0.19 -1.09
CA CYS A 115 -9.63 -0.16 -2.30
C CYS A 115 -10.31 -0.94 -3.42
N ASN A 116 -10.09 -0.52 -4.66
CA ASN A 116 -10.68 -1.17 -5.82
C ASN A 116 -9.90 -2.39 -6.31
N LYS A 117 -8.76 -2.71 -5.69
CA LYS A 117 -7.93 -3.86 -6.05
C LYS A 117 -7.34 -4.51 -4.81
N ALA A 118 -7.29 -5.84 -4.81
CA ALA A 118 -6.52 -6.65 -3.89
C ALA A 118 -5.27 -7.20 -4.60
N ALA A 119 -4.45 -7.98 -3.90
CA ALA A 119 -3.23 -8.56 -4.47
C ALA A 119 -3.53 -9.33 -5.76
N LYS A 120 -4.59 -10.15 -5.77
CA LYS A 120 -4.96 -10.95 -6.94
C LYS A 120 -5.28 -10.13 -8.18
N ASP A 121 -5.67 -8.87 -8.01
CA ASP A 121 -6.11 -7.99 -9.12
C ASP A 121 -4.96 -7.20 -9.72
N LEU A 122 -3.76 -7.26 -9.13
CA LEU A 122 -2.61 -6.52 -9.61
C LEU A 122 -2.09 -7.10 -10.92
N ASN A 123 -1.46 -6.24 -11.73
CA ASN A 123 -0.88 -6.63 -13.00
C ASN A 123 0.08 -7.81 -12.82
N ARG A 124 -0.18 -8.93 -13.50
CA ARG A 124 0.61 -10.16 -13.33
C ARG A 124 2.04 -10.01 -13.83
N GLN A 125 2.28 -9.16 -14.82
CA GLN A 125 3.65 -8.87 -15.29
C GLN A 125 4.44 -8.12 -14.24
N LEU A 126 3.80 -7.19 -13.51
CA LEU A 126 4.44 -6.52 -12.37
C LEU A 126 4.78 -7.53 -11.28
N ILE A 127 3.86 -8.41 -10.94
CA ILE A 127 4.09 -9.43 -9.91
C ILE A 127 5.24 -10.36 -10.32
N GLU A 128 5.30 -10.75 -11.60
CA GLU A 128 6.39 -11.59 -12.11
C GLU A 128 7.74 -10.93 -11.90
N VAL A 129 7.85 -9.63 -12.17
CA VAL A 129 9.10 -8.88 -11.91
C VAL A 129 9.41 -8.83 -10.43
N LEU A 130 8.39 -8.63 -9.59
CA LEU A 130 8.57 -8.55 -8.13
C LEU A 130 8.97 -9.89 -7.50
N GLN A 131 8.89 -11.01 -8.23
CA GLN A 131 9.45 -12.29 -7.77
C GLN A 131 10.97 -12.32 -7.83
N LYS A 132 11.59 -11.32 -8.46
CA LYS A 132 13.05 -11.19 -8.51
C LYS A 132 13.52 -10.38 -7.30
N PRO A 133 14.45 -10.91 -6.48
CA PRO A 133 14.88 -10.22 -5.24
C PRO A 133 15.64 -8.93 -5.50
N ASP A 134 16.18 -8.73 -6.68
CA ASP A 134 16.89 -7.50 -7.07
C ASP A 134 15.96 -6.44 -7.68
N SER A 135 14.67 -6.73 -7.81
CA SER A 135 13.70 -5.75 -8.31
C SER A 135 13.36 -4.73 -7.22
N THR A 136 13.03 -3.52 -7.64
CA THR A 136 12.59 -2.44 -6.74
C THR A 136 11.14 -2.11 -7.03
N LEU A 137 10.35 -2.00 -5.97
CA LEU A 137 8.98 -1.53 -6.01
C LEU A 137 8.92 -0.11 -5.45
N HIS A 138 8.49 0.84 -6.27
CA HIS A 138 8.20 2.21 -5.83
C HIS A 138 6.72 2.31 -5.51
N VAL A 139 6.40 2.73 -4.29
CA VAL A 139 5.03 2.89 -3.81
C VAL A 139 4.78 4.37 -3.59
N THR A 140 4.02 5.00 -4.47
CA THR A 140 3.67 6.42 -4.36
C THR A 140 2.25 6.56 -3.85
N LEU A 141 2.11 7.28 -2.75
CA LEU A 141 0.83 7.57 -2.10
C LEU A 141 0.47 9.01 -2.40
N VAL A 142 -0.69 9.23 -3.02
CA VAL A 142 -1.21 10.57 -3.28
C VAL A 142 -2.54 10.71 -2.56
N ILE A 143 -2.60 11.60 -1.59
CA ILE A 143 -3.77 11.81 -0.75
C ILE A 143 -4.50 13.06 -1.21
N PHE A 144 -5.81 12.91 -1.44
CA PHE A 144 -6.70 14.01 -1.81
C PHE A 144 -7.74 14.19 -0.71
N HIS A 145 -8.14 15.41 -0.47
CA HIS A 145 -9.27 15.72 0.43
C HIS A 145 -10.43 16.27 -0.39
N GLY A 146 -11.64 15.75 -0.11
CA GLY A 146 -12.86 16.28 -0.68
C GLY A 146 -13.29 17.55 0.05
N THR A 147 -14.00 18.42 -0.67
CA THR A 147 -14.42 19.74 -0.16
C THR A 147 -15.87 19.80 0.32
N THR A 148 -16.64 18.73 0.14
CA THR A 148 -18.06 18.73 0.57
C THR A 148 -18.38 17.57 1.46
#